data_bc00dd9ba7018a9d0a71941445b83e2b
#
_entry.id   bc00dd9ba7018a9d0a71941445b83e2b
#
_cell.length_a   1.000
_cell.length_b   1.000
_cell.length_c   1.000
_cell.angle_alpha   90.00
_cell.angle_beta   90.00
_cell.angle_gamma   90.00
#
_symmetry.space_group_name_H-M   'P 1'
#
loop_
_entity.id
_entity.type
_entity.pdbx_description
1 polymer ?
#
loop_
_entity_poly.entity_id
_entity_poly.type
_entity_poly.pdbx_seq_one_letter_code
_entity_poly.pdbx_strand_id
1 'polypeptide(L)'
;MSNSAITSVLFALLLLVGVAQLLGYLFVWLRQPKVVGEILAGVVLGPALLGRVPAIGHLLSTAQHQGNVLDFVYWLGLLLLMFLAGAETQQLFSRDERREVGWLTMVGTGLPFLMGLLLAPWVIRPSLAGPNGNRIALTIILAVGVAVTSVPVVSKIFADLKILHTRFARLVLGVAVLEDIVLWLALAIATAVAGKAALHPRAMSEHLLATVAFFVLGLTLVPRLVKRINKARFNVVARHSPVAYSLAVLLAYCVIAGLMDVSMVFAAFLAGFAVVHKKRRLFADALDAIGKVAFALFIPAYFAIVGLKLDLIRGVSLGMIAAFIAGTCIIKVLSVSLAGRCAGFRGLDLLNLAITTNARG
;
A
#
# COMPACT_ATOMS: atom_id res chain seq x y z
N MET A 1 -21.55 1.48 24.09
CA MET A 1 -22.35 1.99 22.96
C MET A 1 -23.81 1.61 23.14
N SER A 2 -24.77 2.49 22.83
CA SER A 2 -26.20 2.15 22.82
C SER A 2 -26.54 1.27 21.59
N ASN A 3 -27.68 0.54 21.65
CA ASN A 3 -28.11 -0.26 20.51
C ASN A 3 -28.34 0.60 19.26
N SER A 4 -28.85 1.83 19.41
CA SER A 4 -29.01 2.77 18.32
C SER A 4 -27.67 3.18 17.68
N ALA A 5 -26.64 3.35 18.49
CA ALA A 5 -25.30 3.67 18.05
C ALA A 5 -24.68 2.53 17.22
N ILE A 6 -24.82 1.30 17.72
CA ILE A 6 -24.34 0.11 16.97
C ILE A 6 -25.09 -0.04 15.65
N THR A 7 -26.43 0.14 15.67
CA THR A 7 -27.25 0.06 14.44
C THR A 7 -26.83 1.08 13.41
N SER A 8 -26.54 2.33 13.80
CA SER A 8 -26.06 3.38 12.88
C SER A 8 -24.72 3.03 12.26
N VAL A 9 -23.78 2.49 13.04
CA VAL A 9 -22.46 2.05 12.53
C VAL A 9 -22.60 0.88 11.58
N LEU A 10 -23.41 -0.13 11.93
CA LEU A 10 -23.65 -1.29 11.05
C LEU A 10 -24.32 -0.88 9.74
N PHE A 11 -25.28 0.06 9.78
CA PHE A 11 -25.93 0.57 8.59
C PHE A 11 -24.97 1.38 7.71
N ALA A 12 -24.12 2.21 8.31
CA ALA A 12 -23.07 2.93 7.59
C ALA A 12 -22.07 1.97 6.92
N LEU A 13 -21.64 0.93 7.62
CA LEU A 13 -20.76 -0.10 7.05
C LEU A 13 -21.42 -0.87 5.93
N LEU A 14 -22.71 -1.25 6.09
CA LEU A 14 -23.48 -1.92 5.04
C LEU A 14 -23.56 -1.06 3.77
N LEU A 15 -23.83 0.24 3.95
CA LEU A 15 -23.89 1.20 2.85
C LEU A 15 -22.54 1.36 2.16
N LEU A 16 -21.48 1.60 2.95
CA LEU A 16 -20.11 1.79 2.44
C LEU A 16 -19.62 0.56 1.68
N VAL A 17 -19.69 -0.60 2.31
CA VAL A 17 -19.22 -1.86 1.69
C VAL A 17 -20.10 -2.27 0.52
N GLY A 18 -21.41 -2.12 0.62
CA GLY A 18 -22.35 -2.44 -0.45
C GLY A 18 -22.09 -1.63 -1.72
N VAL A 19 -21.97 -0.29 -1.57
CA VAL A 19 -21.67 0.59 -2.71
C VAL A 19 -20.25 0.37 -3.22
N ALA A 20 -19.27 0.13 -2.34
CA ALA A 20 -17.89 -0.19 -2.74
C ALA A 20 -17.82 -1.47 -3.57
N GLN A 21 -18.52 -2.52 -3.16
CA GLN A 21 -18.57 -3.78 -3.93
C GLN A 21 -19.26 -3.58 -5.27
N LEU A 22 -20.40 -2.87 -5.31
CA LEU A 22 -21.15 -2.62 -6.56
C LEU A 22 -20.30 -1.83 -7.57
N LEU A 23 -19.73 -0.69 -7.15
CA LEU A 23 -18.87 0.10 -8.03
C LEU A 23 -17.57 -0.63 -8.35
N GLY A 24 -17.01 -1.35 -7.40
CA GLY A 24 -15.83 -2.19 -7.64
C GLY A 24 -16.06 -3.22 -8.74
N TYR A 25 -17.19 -3.94 -8.72
CA TYR A 25 -17.53 -4.89 -9.78
C TYR A 25 -17.86 -4.19 -11.11
N LEU A 26 -18.51 -3.02 -11.08
CA LEU A 26 -18.73 -2.21 -12.27
C LEU A 26 -17.41 -1.85 -12.95
N PHE A 27 -16.39 -1.43 -12.16
CA PHE A 27 -15.06 -1.11 -12.68
C PHE A 27 -14.33 -2.34 -13.23
N VAL A 28 -14.46 -3.51 -12.59
CA VAL A 28 -13.93 -4.78 -13.13
C VAL A 28 -14.58 -5.10 -14.47
N TRP A 29 -15.90 -4.88 -14.62
CA TRP A 29 -16.60 -5.04 -15.90
C TRP A 29 -16.10 -4.07 -16.97
N LEU A 30 -15.75 -2.83 -16.57
CA LEU A 30 -15.10 -1.82 -17.43
C LEU A 30 -13.60 -2.10 -17.68
N ARG A 31 -13.08 -3.26 -17.24
CA ARG A 31 -11.67 -3.66 -17.32
C ARG A 31 -10.72 -2.70 -16.55
N GLN A 32 -11.24 -2.07 -15.51
CA GLN A 32 -10.48 -1.19 -14.62
C GLN A 32 -10.20 -1.88 -13.28
N PRO A 33 -9.18 -1.46 -12.51
CA PRO A 33 -8.91 -1.98 -11.19
C PRO A 33 -10.11 -1.80 -10.24
N LYS A 34 -10.46 -2.85 -9.49
CA LYS A 34 -11.59 -2.85 -8.54
C LYS A 34 -11.48 -1.72 -7.50
N VAL A 35 -10.25 -1.46 -7.04
CA VAL A 35 -9.91 -0.43 -6.05
C VAL A 35 -10.41 0.96 -6.45
N VAL A 36 -10.34 1.31 -7.73
CA VAL A 36 -10.81 2.62 -8.23
C VAL A 36 -12.31 2.77 -7.98
N GLY A 37 -13.08 1.73 -8.26
CA GLY A 37 -14.52 1.71 -7.97
C GLY A 37 -14.82 1.80 -6.46
N GLU A 38 -14.01 1.12 -5.64
CA GLU A 38 -14.16 1.14 -4.18
C GLU A 38 -13.87 2.54 -3.59
N ILE A 39 -12.82 3.24 -4.08
CA ILE A 39 -12.54 4.63 -3.68
C ILE A 39 -13.64 5.57 -4.16
N LEU A 40 -14.08 5.43 -5.41
CA LEU A 40 -15.17 6.24 -5.97
C LEU A 40 -16.48 6.05 -5.20
N ALA A 41 -16.75 4.87 -4.65
CA ALA A 41 -17.89 4.64 -3.78
C ALA A 41 -17.88 5.60 -2.59
N GLY A 42 -16.73 5.78 -1.96
CA GLY A 42 -16.55 6.74 -0.87
C GLY A 42 -16.74 8.19 -1.32
N VAL A 43 -16.20 8.56 -2.47
CA VAL A 43 -16.39 9.91 -3.05
C VAL A 43 -17.87 10.18 -3.34
N VAL A 44 -18.59 9.20 -3.89
CA VAL A 44 -20.03 9.30 -4.18
C VAL A 44 -20.85 9.44 -2.90
N LEU A 45 -20.54 8.66 -1.87
CA LEU A 45 -21.22 8.73 -0.57
C LEU A 45 -20.78 9.92 0.27
N GLY A 46 -19.64 10.52 -0.07
CA GLY A 46 -19.03 11.61 0.66
C GLY A 46 -19.72 12.96 0.47
N PRO A 47 -19.18 14.01 1.14
CA PRO A 47 -19.75 15.35 1.14
C PRO A 47 -19.78 16.01 -0.25
N ALA A 48 -19.07 15.43 -1.20
CA ALA A 48 -19.04 15.90 -2.59
C ALA A 48 -20.35 15.65 -3.33
N LEU A 49 -21.03 14.52 -3.09
CA LEU A 49 -22.24 14.10 -3.83
C LEU A 49 -23.40 13.72 -2.87
N LEU A 50 -23.57 12.41 -2.58
CA LEU A 50 -24.72 11.92 -1.81
C LEU A 50 -24.68 12.30 -0.33
N GLY A 51 -23.54 12.61 0.24
CA GLY A 51 -23.42 13.12 1.61
C GLY A 51 -24.09 14.49 1.82
N ARG A 52 -24.49 15.19 0.74
CA ARG A 52 -25.33 16.38 0.79
C ARG A 52 -26.82 16.06 1.07
N VAL A 53 -27.24 14.83 0.84
CA VAL A 53 -28.58 14.36 1.20
C VAL A 53 -28.62 14.23 2.72
N PRO A 54 -29.55 14.96 3.43
CA PRO A 54 -29.56 15.03 4.89
C PRO A 54 -29.55 13.66 5.58
N ALA A 55 -30.29 12.68 5.04
CA ALA A 55 -30.38 11.33 5.59
C ALA A 55 -29.04 10.60 5.55
N ILE A 56 -28.31 10.66 4.43
CA ILE A 56 -27.02 9.97 4.23
C ILE A 56 -25.92 10.73 5.00
N GLY A 57 -25.88 12.04 4.87
CA GLY A 57 -24.91 12.89 5.57
C GLY A 57 -25.01 12.75 7.09
N HIS A 58 -26.22 12.76 7.64
CA HIS A 58 -26.45 12.55 9.07
C HIS A 58 -26.06 11.15 9.53
N LEU A 59 -26.37 10.10 8.75
CA LEU A 59 -25.99 8.73 9.06
C LEU A 59 -24.46 8.57 9.14
N LEU A 60 -23.74 9.03 8.11
CA LEU A 60 -22.28 8.89 8.03
C LEU A 60 -21.57 9.74 9.08
N SER A 61 -22.03 10.98 9.32
CA SER A 61 -21.47 11.83 10.36
C SER A 61 -21.73 11.26 11.76
N THR A 62 -22.93 10.77 12.03
CA THR A 62 -23.26 10.09 13.29
C THR A 62 -22.38 8.87 13.51
N ALA A 63 -22.21 8.02 12.49
CA ALA A 63 -21.35 6.84 12.56
C ALA A 63 -19.87 7.19 12.79
N GLN A 64 -19.37 8.28 12.20
CA GLN A 64 -18.00 8.78 12.41
C GLN A 64 -17.79 9.28 13.85
N HIS A 65 -18.77 9.92 14.46
CA HIS A 65 -18.66 10.45 15.83
C HIS A 65 -18.91 9.39 16.92
N GLN A 66 -19.41 8.21 16.55
CA GLN A 66 -19.70 7.16 17.51
C GLN A 66 -18.51 6.24 17.74
N GLY A 67 -17.61 6.64 18.62
CA GLY A 67 -16.60 5.77 19.21
C GLY A 67 -15.47 5.34 18.30
N ASN A 68 -15.17 6.08 17.25
CA ASN A 68 -14.08 5.80 16.30
C ASN A 68 -14.13 4.39 15.65
N VAL A 69 -15.31 3.76 15.61
CA VAL A 69 -15.44 2.39 15.05
C VAL A 69 -15.12 2.35 13.56
N LEU A 70 -15.55 3.37 12.80
CA LEU A 70 -15.21 3.46 11.37
C LEU A 70 -13.69 3.66 11.18
N ASP A 71 -13.05 4.43 12.04
CA ASP A 71 -11.59 4.58 12.00
C ASP A 71 -10.88 3.27 12.38
N PHE A 72 -11.42 2.49 13.31
CA PHE A 72 -10.89 1.16 13.62
C PHE A 72 -11.02 0.20 12.42
N VAL A 73 -12.17 0.19 11.74
CA VAL A 73 -12.38 -0.62 10.52
C VAL A 73 -11.44 -0.16 9.40
N TYR A 74 -11.25 1.15 9.23
CA TYR A 74 -10.27 1.74 8.32
C TYR A 74 -8.85 1.19 8.60
N TRP A 75 -8.39 1.27 9.84
CA TRP A 75 -7.08 0.76 10.23
C TRP A 75 -6.96 -0.74 10.01
N LEU A 76 -7.97 -1.52 10.40
CA LEU A 76 -7.95 -2.96 10.23
C LEU A 76 -7.91 -3.36 8.75
N GLY A 77 -8.68 -2.68 7.90
CA GLY A 77 -8.66 -2.88 6.45
C GLY A 77 -7.28 -2.57 5.85
N LEU A 78 -6.66 -1.46 6.24
CA LEU A 78 -5.33 -1.07 5.81
C LEU A 78 -4.25 -2.06 6.27
N LEU A 79 -4.28 -2.47 7.54
CA LEU A 79 -3.31 -3.42 8.08
C LEU A 79 -3.44 -4.81 7.43
N LEU A 80 -4.66 -5.29 7.18
CA LEU A 80 -4.88 -6.54 6.47
C LEU A 80 -4.42 -6.46 5.01
N LEU A 81 -4.69 -5.35 4.32
CA LEU A 81 -4.20 -5.11 2.96
C LEU A 81 -2.67 -5.18 2.91
N MET A 82 -2.00 -4.49 3.82
CA MET A 82 -0.55 -4.47 3.88
C MET A 82 0.05 -5.83 4.26
N PHE A 83 -0.58 -6.55 5.16
CA PHE A 83 -0.19 -7.90 5.54
C PHE A 83 -0.25 -8.86 4.36
N LEU A 84 -1.33 -8.82 3.58
CA LEU A 84 -1.49 -9.65 2.37
C LEU A 84 -0.48 -9.25 1.29
N ALA A 85 -0.26 -7.95 1.08
CA ALA A 85 0.75 -7.45 0.15
C ALA A 85 2.18 -7.91 0.53
N GLY A 86 2.52 -7.87 1.82
CA GLY A 86 3.80 -8.38 2.32
C GLY A 86 3.97 -9.89 2.10
N ALA A 87 2.89 -10.65 2.30
CA ALA A 87 2.89 -12.10 2.07
C ALA A 87 3.07 -12.44 0.58
N GLU A 88 2.39 -11.72 -0.31
CA GLU A 88 2.51 -11.87 -1.76
C GLU A 88 3.92 -11.50 -2.25
N THR A 89 4.46 -10.39 -1.79
CA THR A 89 5.83 -9.93 -2.06
C THR A 89 6.84 -11.02 -1.78
N GLN A 90 6.76 -11.69 -0.65
CA GLN A 90 7.69 -12.76 -0.28
C GLN A 90 7.61 -13.97 -1.21
N GLN A 91 6.43 -14.29 -1.75
CA GLN A 91 6.23 -15.40 -2.69
C GLN A 91 6.84 -15.11 -4.06
N LEU A 92 6.73 -13.87 -4.54
CA LEU A 92 7.21 -13.42 -5.85
C LEU A 92 8.74 -13.27 -5.90
N PHE A 93 9.41 -13.20 -4.74
CA PHE A 93 10.85 -12.98 -4.67
C PHE A 93 11.64 -14.19 -5.21
N SER A 94 12.16 -14.08 -6.43
CA SER A 94 13.03 -15.10 -7.08
C SER A 94 14.50 -14.78 -6.89
N ARG A 95 15.33 -15.85 -6.80
CA ARG A 95 16.80 -15.73 -6.63
C ARG A 95 17.56 -15.63 -7.95
N ASP A 96 16.97 -16.11 -9.03
CA ASP A 96 17.69 -16.38 -10.28
C ASP A 96 17.97 -15.11 -11.11
N GLU A 97 17.21 -14.04 -10.90
CA GLU A 97 17.27 -12.80 -11.69
C GLU A 97 17.76 -11.58 -10.87
N ARG A 98 18.46 -11.83 -9.76
CA ARG A 98 18.84 -10.80 -8.77
C ARG A 98 19.64 -9.62 -9.35
N ARG A 99 20.55 -9.89 -10.28
CA ARG A 99 21.41 -8.84 -10.86
C ARG A 99 20.60 -7.90 -11.74
N GLU A 100 19.78 -8.44 -12.60
CA GLU A 100 18.92 -7.66 -13.51
C GLU A 100 17.89 -6.88 -12.72
N VAL A 101 17.20 -7.54 -11.80
CA VAL A 101 16.22 -6.90 -10.90
C VAL A 101 16.89 -5.81 -10.05
N GLY A 102 18.10 -6.04 -9.52
CA GLY A 102 18.85 -5.06 -8.75
C GLY A 102 19.15 -3.79 -9.56
N TRP A 103 19.67 -3.93 -10.78
CA TRP A 103 19.95 -2.80 -11.66
C TRP A 103 18.67 -2.03 -12.06
N LEU A 104 17.63 -2.77 -12.42
CA LEU A 104 16.35 -2.18 -12.80
C LEU A 104 15.71 -1.44 -11.63
N THR A 105 15.79 -1.96 -10.41
CA THR A 105 15.30 -1.26 -9.23
C THR A 105 16.15 -0.05 -8.90
N MET A 106 17.49 -0.20 -8.88
CA MET A 106 18.39 0.90 -8.49
C MET A 106 18.26 2.11 -9.41
N VAL A 107 18.22 1.90 -10.72
CA VAL A 107 18.13 2.98 -11.71
C VAL A 107 16.68 3.28 -12.07
N GLY A 108 15.86 2.25 -12.32
CA GLY A 108 14.46 2.40 -12.75
C GLY A 108 13.53 2.94 -11.67
N THR A 109 13.91 2.81 -10.38
CA THR A 109 13.16 3.36 -9.24
C THR A 109 13.93 4.48 -8.56
N GLY A 110 15.25 4.28 -8.35
CA GLY A 110 16.08 5.28 -7.68
C GLY A 110 16.15 6.60 -8.43
N LEU A 111 16.29 6.56 -9.76
CA LEU A 111 16.35 7.79 -10.55
C LEU A 111 15.01 8.56 -10.55
N PRO A 112 13.82 7.94 -10.79
CA PRO A 112 12.54 8.64 -10.63
C PRO A 112 12.33 9.20 -9.23
N PHE A 113 12.71 8.46 -8.19
CA PHE A 113 12.61 8.92 -6.81
C PHE A 113 13.48 10.16 -6.57
N LEU A 114 14.74 10.14 -6.99
CA LEU A 114 15.65 11.30 -6.90
C LEU A 114 15.13 12.49 -7.71
N MET A 115 14.65 12.27 -8.92
CA MET A 115 14.02 13.33 -9.74
C MET A 115 12.78 13.89 -9.04
N GLY A 116 11.97 13.05 -8.41
CA GLY A 116 10.84 13.47 -7.59
C GLY A 116 11.27 14.37 -6.43
N LEU A 117 12.33 13.99 -5.68
CA LEU A 117 12.88 14.82 -4.61
C LEU A 117 13.38 16.18 -5.11
N LEU A 118 14.07 16.20 -6.26
CA LEU A 118 14.60 17.42 -6.85
C LEU A 118 13.54 18.36 -7.41
N LEU A 119 12.49 17.79 -8.02
CA LEU A 119 11.42 18.57 -8.67
C LEU A 119 10.31 18.97 -7.69
N ALA A 120 10.10 18.23 -6.60
CA ALA A 120 9.04 18.51 -5.64
C ALA A 120 9.06 19.94 -5.10
N PRO A 121 10.22 20.56 -4.73
CA PRO A 121 10.23 21.95 -4.25
C PRO A 121 9.67 22.98 -5.23
N TRP A 122 9.76 22.69 -6.54
CA TRP A 122 9.24 23.56 -7.61
C TRP A 122 7.75 23.38 -7.85
N VAL A 123 7.23 22.18 -7.52
CA VAL A 123 5.81 21.82 -7.66
C VAL A 123 5.01 22.16 -6.41
N ILE A 124 5.63 22.00 -5.23
CA ILE A 124 4.96 22.22 -3.94
C ILE A 124 4.73 23.71 -3.71
N ARG A 125 3.47 24.11 -3.84
CA ARG A 125 3.01 25.42 -3.36
C ARG A 125 2.67 25.34 -1.86
N PRO A 126 2.78 26.44 -1.09
CA PRO A 126 2.41 26.43 0.34
C PRO A 126 0.99 25.93 0.60
N SER A 127 0.05 26.20 -0.33
CA SER A 127 -1.34 25.75 -0.26
C SER A 127 -1.54 24.24 -0.35
N LEU A 128 -0.54 23.50 -0.86
CA LEU A 128 -0.59 22.03 -1.00
C LEU A 128 -0.07 21.31 0.24
N ALA A 129 0.59 22.00 1.16
CA ALA A 129 1.23 21.38 2.33
C ALA A 129 0.21 20.88 3.38
N GLY A 130 -1.08 21.20 3.24
CA GLY A 130 -2.13 20.79 4.17
C GLY A 130 -1.97 21.38 5.58
N PRO A 131 -2.80 20.95 6.56
CA PRO A 131 -2.80 21.51 7.90
C PRO A 131 -1.51 21.34 8.68
N ASN A 132 -0.79 20.25 8.44
CA ASN A 132 0.47 19.92 9.14
C ASN A 132 1.68 20.65 8.58
N GLY A 133 1.59 21.24 7.38
CA GLY A 133 2.60 22.12 6.79
C GLY A 133 3.99 21.51 6.56
N ASN A 134 4.18 20.17 6.68
CA ASN A 134 5.49 19.55 6.60
C ASN A 134 5.93 19.34 5.14
N ARG A 135 6.78 20.27 4.66
CA ARG A 135 7.28 20.25 3.27
C ARG A 135 8.19 19.07 2.96
N ILE A 136 8.98 18.60 3.94
CA ILE A 136 9.90 17.47 3.74
C ILE A 136 9.11 16.18 3.54
N ALA A 137 8.13 15.93 4.41
CA ALA A 137 7.26 14.76 4.27
C ALA A 137 6.52 14.78 2.93
N LEU A 138 5.96 15.93 2.54
CA LEU A 138 5.26 16.08 1.26
C LEU A 138 6.21 15.86 0.07
N THR A 139 7.45 16.35 0.13
CA THR A 139 8.49 16.12 -0.88
C THR A 139 8.77 14.62 -1.05
N ILE A 140 8.93 13.88 0.05
CA ILE A 140 9.16 12.43 0.02
C ILE A 140 7.94 11.70 -0.57
N ILE A 141 6.72 12.07 -0.17
CA ILE A 141 5.47 11.46 -0.68
C ILE A 141 5.34 11.69 -2.18
N LEU A 142 5.61 12.90 -2.67
CA LEU A 142 5.60 13.18 -4.11
C LEU A 142 6.66 12.39 -4.86
N ALA A 143 7.87 12.27 -4.30
CA ALA A 143 8.94 11.45 -4.89
C ALA A 143 8.56 9.96 -4.98
N VAL A 144 7.90 9.42 -3.95
CA VAL A 144 7.31 8.08 -3.97
C VAL A 144 6.28 7.97 -5.10
N GLY A 145 5.37 8.95 -5.23
CA GLY A 145 4.37 8.98 -6.28
C GLY A 145 4.95 9.04 -7.70
N VAL A 146 6.14 9.67 -7.87
CA VAL A 146 6.88 9.66 -9.15
C VAL A 146 7.47 8.29 -9.47
N ALA A 147 7.94 7.56 -8.45
CA ALA A 147 8.69 6.32 -8.62
C ALA A 147 7.83 5.05 -8.65
N VAL A 148 6.67 5.04 -8.00
CA VAL A 148 5.87 3.83 -7.73
C VAL A 148 5.38 3.10 -8.98
N THR A 149 5.43 1.75 -8.91
CA THR A 149 4.77 0.83 -9.85
C THR A 149 3.76 -0.03 -9.08
N SER A 150 2.56 -0.21 -9.60
CA SER A 150 1.52 -0.99 -8.93
C SER A 150 1.64 -2.48 -9.22
N VAL A 151 2.10 -3.26 -8.26
CA VAL A 151 2.17 -4.74 -8.36
C VAL A 151 0.81 -5.36 -8.73
N PRO A 152 -0.32 -5.01 -8.07
CA PRO A 152 -1.62 -5.59 -8.41
C PRO A 152 -2.06 -5.31 -9.85
N VAL A 153 -1.80 -4.09 -10.36
CA VAL A 153 -2.17 -3.72 -11.73
C VAL A 153 -1.34 -4.50 -12.75
N VAL A 154 -0.03 -4.57 -12.54
CA VAL A 154 0.89 -5.33 -13.41
C VAL A 154 0.57 -6.82 -13.39
N SER A 155 0.34 -7.38 -12.20
CA SER A 155 -0.02 -8.80 -12.06
C SER A 155 -1.31 -9.14 -12.81
N LYS A 156 -2.32 -8.25 -12.72
CA LYS A 156 -3.58 -8.42 -13.44
C LYS A 156 -3.36 -8.37 -14.96
N ILE A 157 -2.61 -7.40 -15.46
CA ILE A 157 -2.27 -7.30 -16.89
C ILE A 157 -1.60 -8.58 -17.38
N PHE A 158 -0.61 -9.10 -16.64
CA PHE A 158 0.09 -10.33 -17.00
C PHE A 158 -0.81 -11.58 -16.93
N ALA A 159 -1.74 -11.62 -15.98
CA ALA A 159 -2.73 -12.69 -15.89
C ALA A 159 -3.71 -12.66 -17.07
N ASP A 160 -4.21 -11.49 -17.42
CA ASP A 160 -5.14 -11.29 -18.55
C ASP A 160 -4.48 -11.64 -19.90
N LEU A 161 -3.18 -11.30 -20.05
CA LEU A 161 -2.37 -11.66 -21.21
C LEU A 161 -1.85 -13.12 -21.19
N LYS A 162 -2.10 -13.87 -20.11
CA LYS A 162 -1.61 -15.24 -19.88
C LYS A 162 -0.08 -15.39 -19.91
N ILE A 163 0.66 -14.33 -19.58
CA ILE A 163 2.13 -14.29 -19.57
C ILE A 163 2.74 -14.29 -18.16
N LEU A 164 1.93 -14.45 -17.11
CA LEU A 164 2.38 -14.40 -15.71
C LEU A 164 3.55 -15.35 -15.39
N HIS A 165 3.64 -16.48 -16.10
CA HIS A 165 4.67 -17.49 -15.89
C HIS A 165 5.97 -17.24 -16.69
N THR A 166 6.01 -16.18 -17.52
CA THR A 166 7.18 -15.86 -18.35
C THR A 166 8.33 -15.28 -17.53
N ARG A 167 9.55 -15.35 -18.05
CA ARG A 167 10.72 -14.69 -17.48
C ARG A 167 10.50 -13.18 -17.37
N PHE A 168 9.90 -12.56 -18.38
CA PHE A 168 9.60 -11.14 -18.42
C PHE A 168 8.69 -10.73 -17.24
N ALA A 169 7.58 -11.45 -17.03
CA ALA A 169 6.66 -11.15 -15.93
C ALA A 169 7.33 -11.30 -14.55
N ARG A 170 8.12 -12.39 -14.34
CA ARG A 170 8.87 -12.56 -13.08
C ARG A 170 9.86 -11.43 -12.83
N LEU A 171 10.51 -10.95 -13.88
CA LEU A 171 11.48 -9.86 -13.79
C LEU A 171 10.79 -8.55 -13.40
N VAL A 172 9.71 -8.17 -14.10
CA VAL A 172 8.95 -6.95 -13.83
C VAL A 172 8.33 -6.99 -12.43
N LEU A 173 7.72 -8.13 -12.03
CA LEU A 173 7.16 -8.30 -10.70
C LEU A 173 8.24 -8.27 -9.62
N GLY A 174 9.41 -8.87 -9.88
CA GLY A 174 10.55 -8.81 -8.98
C GLY A 174 11.07 -7.40 -8.75
N VAL A 175 11.11 -6.57 -9.81
CA VAL A 175 11.45 -5.14 -9.71
C VAL A 175 10.41 -4.41 -8.89
N ALA A 176 9.12 -4.58 -9.20
CA ALA A 176 8.03 -3.91 -8.49
C ALA A 176 8.01 -4.27 -6.99
N VAL A 177 8.32 -5.52 -6.65
CA VAL A 177 8.45 -5.98 -5.25
C VAL A 177 9.60 -5.30 -4.51
N LEU A 178 10.79 -5.20 -5.13
CA LEU A 178 11.92 -4.49 -4.50
C LEU A 178 11.65 -2.99 -4.41
N GLU A 179 11.01 -2.43 -5.42
CA GLU A 179 10.54 -1.06 -5.46
C GLU A 179 9.60 -0.77 -4.28
N ASP A 180 8.59 -1.61 -4.06
CA ASP A 180 7.67 -1.47 -2.94
C ASP A 180 8.41 -1.45 -1.59
N ILE A 181 9.39 -2.35 -1.39
CA ILE A 181 10.20 -2.38 -0.16
C ILE A 181 10.91 -1.03 0.06
N VAL A 182 11.56 -0.48 -0.97
CA VAL A 182 12.31 0.78 -0.88
C VAL A 182 11.37 1.96 -0.65
N LEU A 183 10.25 2.01 -1.39
CA LEU A 183 9.29 3.11 -1.30
C LEU A 183 8.49 3.09 0.01
N TRP A 184 8.21 1.91 0.57
CA TRP A 184 7.62 1.79 1.90
C TRP A 184 8.56 2.30 2.99
N LEU A 185 9.86 2.06 2.88
CA LEU A 185 10.83 2.66 3.78
C LEU A 185 10.81 4.20 3.67
N ALA A 186 10.77 4.74 2.45
CA ALA A 186 10.67 6.18 2.23
C ALA A 186 9.37 6.77 2.84
N LEU A 187 8.23 6.07 2.72
CA LEU A 187 6.98 6.48 3.36
C LEU A 187 7.04 6.41 4.89
N ALA A 188 7.70 5.39 5.45
CA ALA A 188 7.92 5.31 6.89
C ALA A 188 8.77 6.48 7.40
N ILE A 189 9.81 6.88 6.64
CA ILE A 189 10.60 8.08 6.93
C ILE A 189 9.74 9.35 6.82
N ALA A 190 8.89 9.47 5.78
CA ALA A 190 8.00 10.61 5.61
C ALA A 190 7.02 10.75 6.78
N THR A 191 6.45 9.63 7.27
CA THR A 191 5.55 9.64 8.43
C THR A 191 6.27 10.02 9.72
N ALA A 192 7.51 9.54 9.92
CA ALA A 192 8.34 9.91 11.05
C ALA A 192 8.66 11.43 11.07
N VAL A 193 9.03 11.98 9.91
CA VAL A 193 9.32 13.42 9.75
C VAL A 193 8.06 14.27 9.91
N ALA A 194 6.88 13.78 9.51
CA ALA A 194 5.61 14.48 9.70
C ALA A 194 5.11 14.46 11.14
N GLY A 195 5.59 13.54 11.97
CA GLY A 195 5.17 13.33 13.34
C GLY A 195 5.69 14.40 14.32
N LYS A 196 5.29 14.29 15.59
CA LYS A 196 5.67 15.24 16.67
C LYS A 196 7.18 15.28 16.96
N ALA A 197 7.92 14.22 16.61
CA ALA A 197 9.36 14.13 16.78
C ALA A 197 10.14 15.13 15.89
N ALA A 198 9.52 15.69 14.85
CA ALA A 198 10.15 16.65 13.94
C ALA A 198 10.57 17.98 14.62
N LEU A 199 10.10 18.26 15.84
CA LEU A 199 10.39 19.50 16.56
C LEU A 199 11.78 19.52 17.22
N HIS A 200 12.41 18.33 17.42
CA HIS A 200 13.73 18.23 18.06
C HIS A 200 14.67 17.35 17.23
N PRO A 201 15.82 17.87 16.76
CA PRO A 201 16.74 17.13 15.86
C PRO A 201 17.23 15.80 16.44
N ARG A 202 17.45 15.72 17.75
CA ARG A 202 17.88 14.48 18.43
C ARG A 202 16.76 13.44 18.45
N ALA A 203 15.54 13.83 18.84
CA ALA A 203 14.39 12.94 18.83
C ALA A 203 14.08 12.45 17.41
N MET A 204 14.23 13.30 16.40
CA MET A 204 14.05 12.93 14.99
C MET A 204 15.10 11.89 14.54
N SER A 205 16.37 12.06 14.91
CA SER A 205 17.42 11.09 14.55
C SER A 205 17.22 9.73 15.23
N GLU A 206 16.84 9.72 16.50
CA GLU A 206 16.51 8.50 17.24
C GLU A 206 15.32 7.76 16.62
N HIS A 207 14.30 8.50 16.21
CA HIS A 207 13.09 7.96 15.58
C HIS A 207 13.36 7.41 14.17
N LEU A 208 14.18 8.12 13.36
CA LEU A 208 14.62 7.62 12.07
C LEU A 208 15.46 6.36 12.20
N LEU A 209 16.38 6.33 13.18
CA LEU A 209 17.20 5.15 13.47
C LEU A 209 16.32 3.96 13.90
N ALA A 210 15.36 4.18 14.79
CA ALA A 210 14.39 3.16 15.20
C ALA A 210 13.59 2.62 14.03
N THR A 211 13.10 3.50 13.14
CA THR A 211 12.37 3.13 11.92
C THR A 211 13.22 2.28 10.99
N VAL A 212 14.44 2.71 10.69
CA VAL A 212 15.37 1.97 9.83
C VAL A 212 15.78 0.64 10.46
N ALA A 213 16.07 0.63 11.78
CA ALA A 213 16.41 -0.58 12.51
C ALA A 213 15.24 -1.58 12.51
N PHE A 214 14.02 -1.11 12.80
CA PHE A 214 12.80 -1.93 12.75
C PHE A 214 12.62 -2.57 11.35
N PHE A 215 12.87 -1.79 10.30
CA PHE A 215 12.80 -2.26 8.92
C PHE A 215 13.84 -3.33 8.62
N VAL A 216 15.12 -3.06 8.90
CA VAL A 216 16.22 -3.99 8.62
C VAL A 216 16.06 -5.28 9.41
N LEU A 217 15.74 -5.17 10.70
CA LEU A 217 15.47 -6.33 11.55
C LEU A 217 14.23 -7.11 11.10
N GLY A 218 13.16 -6.40 10.74
CA GLY A 218 11.92 -6.98 10.23
C GLY A 218 12.10 -7.77 8.93
N LEU A 219 12.97 -7.33 8.03
CA LEU A 219 13.28 -8.04 6.79
C LEU A 219 14.31 -9.17 6.95
N THR A 220 15.22 -9.07 7.91
CA THR A 220 16.37 -9.98 8.00
C THR A 220 16.28 -10.97 9.15
N LEU A 221 16.15 -10.47 10.37
CA LEU A 221 16.21 -11.26 11.61
C LEU A 221 14.86 -11.92 11.92
N VAL A 222 13.79 -11.13 11.90
CA VAL A 222 12.48 -11.60 12.35
C VAL A 222 11.89 -12.71 11.49
N PRO A 223 12.01 -12.71 10.14
CA PRO A 223 11.56 -13.84 9.32
C PRO A 223 12.32 -15.13 9.67
N ARG A 224 13.61 -15.04 10.06
CA ARG A 224 14.38 -16.20 10.50
C ARG A 224 13.87 -16.71 11.85
N LEU A 225 13.51 -15.79 12.75
CA LEU A 225 12.96 -16.11 14.08
C LEU A 225 11.58 -16.75 13.97
N VAL A 226 10.66 -16.12 13.21
CA VAL A 226 9.33 -16.65 12.90
C VAL A 226 9.43 -18.04 12.27
N LYS A 227 10.39 -18.23 11.35
CA LYS A 227 10.67 -19.55 10.77
C LYS A 227 11.09 -20.60 11.81
N ARG A 228 11.90 -20.24 12.79
CA ARG A 228 12.28 -21.14 13.90
C ARG A 228 11.07 -21.45 14.76
N ILE A 229 10.28 -20.44 15.14
CA ILE A 229 9.06 -20.57 15.94
C ILE A 229 8.04 -21.46 15.21
N ASN A 230 7.86 -21.29 13.90
CA ASN A 230 6.94 -22.11 13.07
C ASN A 230 7.34 -23.60 13.01
N LYS A 231 8.63 -23.90 13.22
CA LYS A 231 9.15 -25.27 13.26
C LYS A 231 9.12 -25.86 14.67
N ALA A 232 9.01 -25.04 15.70
CA ALA A 232 9.07 -25.47 17.07
C ALA A 232 7.88 -26.37 17.43
N ARG A 233 8.15 -27.45 18.18
CA ARG A 233 7.11 -28.37 18.66
C ARG A 233 6.12 -27.68 19.60
N PHE A 234 6.52 -26.59 20.22
CA PHE A 234 5.71 -25.80 21.20
C PHE A 234 4.68 -24.88 20.52
N ASN A 235 4.76 -24.66 19.20
CA ASN A 235 3.81 -23.77 18.52
C ASN A 235 2.50 -24.52 18.20
N VAL A 236 1.69 -24.72 19.24
CA VAL A 236 0.38 -25.38 19.16
C VAL A 236 -0.57 -24.58 18.27
N VAL A 237 -0.55 -23.23 18.38
CA VAL A 237 -1.44 -22.33 17.64
C VAL A 237 -1.21 -22.46 16.13
N ALA A 238 0.04 -22.43 15.68
CA ALA A 238 0.36 -22.54 14.25
C ALA A 238 -0.06 -23.90 13.64
N ARG A 239 -0.21 -24.94 14.46
CA ARG A 239 -0.63 -26.27 14.02
C ARG A 239 -2.14 -26.43 13.96
N HIS A 240 -2.87 -25.89 14.95
CA HIS A 240 -4.32 -26.03 15.06
C HIS A 240 -5.06 -24.95 14.28
N SER A 241 -4.56 -23.72 14.27
CA SER A 241 -5.16 -22.60 13.56
C SER A 241 -4.09 -21.70 12.93
N PRO A 242 -3.62 -22.01 11.72
CA PRO A 242 -2.66 -21.17 10.99
C PRO A 242 -3.19 -19.77 10.74
N VAL A 243 -4.52 -19.60 10.61
CA VAL A 243 -5.19 -18.28 10.47
C VAL A 243 -4.98 -17.46 11.75
N ALA A 244 -5.34 -18.02 12.92
CA ALA A 244 -5.19 -17.33 14.19
C ALA A 244 -3.72 -16.97 14.47
N TYR A 245 -2.79 -17.88 14.15
CA TYR A 245 -1.36 -17.62 14.27
C TYR A 245 -0.90 -16.47 13.37
N SER A 246 -1.34 -16.44 12.12
CA SER A 246 -0.98 -15.39 11.17
C SER A 246 -1.49 -14.02 11.61
N LEU A 247 -2.73 -13.96 12.11
CA LEU A 247 -3.31 -12.75 12.69
C LEU A 247 -2.61 -12.34 13.98
N ALA A 248 -2.24 -13.28 14.83
CA ALA A 248 -1.46 -12.99 16.05
C ALA A 248 -0.09 -12.39 15.72
N VAL A 249 0.59 -12.89 14.69
CA VAL A 249 1.86 -12.31 14.21
C VAL A 249 1.64 -10.89 13.67
N LEU A 250 0.58 -10.66 12.89
CA LEU A 250 0.22 -9.32 12.41
C LEU A 250 0.03 -8.35 13.59
N LEU A 251 -0.80 -8.73 14.56
CA LEU A 251 -1.09 -7.89 15.72
C LEU A 251 0.17 -7.64 16.56
N ALA A 252 1.01 -8.66 16.78
CA ALA A 252 2.26 -8.49 17.51
C ALA A 252 3.21 -7.50 16.86
N TYR A 253 3.38 -7.56 15.52
CA TYR A 253 4.17 -6.58 14.79
C TYR A 253 3.62 -5.17 14.91
N CYS A 254 2.29 -5.01 14.77
CA CYS A 254 1.64 -3.70 14.89
C CYS A 254 1.76 -3.12 16.30
N VAL A 255 1.61 -3.96 17.35
CA VAL A 255 1.77 -3.53 18.74
C VAL A 255 3.21 -3.09 19.01
N ILE A 256 4.21 -3.89 18.59
CA ILE A 256 5.62 -3.55 18.77
C ILE A 256 5.95 -2.25 18.04
N ALA A 257 5.48 -2.09 16.80
CA ALA A 257 5.67 -0.86 16.04
C ALA A 257 5.04 0.35 16.74
N GLY A 258 3.81 0.21 17.25
CA GLY A 258 3.14 1.28 17.99
C GLY A 258 3.87 1.67 19.27
N LEU A 259 4.44 0.70 20.02
CA LEU A 259 5.26 0.95 21.21
C LEU A 259 6.59 1.64 20.88
N MET A 260 7.12 1.42 19.67
CA MET A 260 8.34 2.06 19.16
C MET A 260 8.06 3.36 18.39
N ASP A 261 6.81 3.78 18.32
CA ASP A 261 6.34 4.92 17.53
C ASP A 261 6.71 4.80 16.02
N VAL A 262 6.77 3.56 15.51
CA VAL A 262 7.03 3.25 14.10
C VAL A 262 5.71 2.99 13.38
N SER A 263 5.68 3.21 12.08
CA SER A 263 4.50 3.02 11.24
C SER A 263 3.94 1.58 11.35
N MET A 264 2.72 1.45 11.90
CA MET A 264 1.99 0.16 11.99
C MET A 264 1.64 -0.40 10.61
N VAL A 265 1.43 0.46 9.61
CA VAL A 265 1.15 0.07 8.22
C VAL A 265 2.30 -0.74 7.66
N PHE A 266 3.50 -0.25 7.92
CA PHE A 266 4.72 -0.91 7.51
C PHE A 266 5.00 -2.19 8.31
N ALA A 267 4.72 -2.17 9.61
CA ALA A 267 4.84 -3.36 10.45
C ALA A 267 3.92 -4.49 9.96
N ALA A 268 2.70 -4.18 9.52
CA ALA A 268 1.78 -5.14 8.93
C ALA A 268 2.34 -5.77 7.65
N PHE A 269 2.97 -4.98 6.78
CA PHE A 269 3.67 -5.49 5.60
C PHE A 269 4.79 -6.46 5.97
N LEU A 270 5.64 -6.09 6.94
CA LEU A 270 6.72 -6.96 7.41
C LEU A 270 6.20 -8.24 8.08
N ALA A 271 5.09 -8.18 8.80
CA ALA A 271 4.44 -9.36 9.38
C ALA A 271 4.02 -10.35 8.29
N GLY A 272 3.38 -9.87 7.21
CA GLY A 272 3.00 -10.68 6.06
C GLY A 272 4.23 -11.33 5.39
N PHE A 273 5.26 -10.55 5.17
CA PHE A 273 6.53 -11.01 4.61
C PHE A 273 7.19 -12.11 5.49
N ALA A 274 7.10 -11.99 6.82
CA ALA A 274 7.70 -12.92 7.76
C ALA A 274 6.94 -14.24 7.91
N VAL A 275 5.60 -14.22 7.81
CA VAL A 275 4.75 -15.40 8.02
C VAL A 275 4.88 -16.41 6.88
N VAL A 276 5.12 -15.96 5.67
CA VAL A 276 5.16 -16.83 4.47
C VAL A 276 6.33 -17.80 4.49
N HIS A 277 6.01 -19.06 4.23
CA HIS A 277 7.02 -20.12 4.08
C HIS A 277 6.75 -20.90 2.79
N LYS A 278 7.68 -20.83 1.83
CA LYS A 278 7.60 -21.50 0.52
C LYS A 278 7.31 -23.02 0.56
N LYS A 279 7.40 -23.67 1.71
CA LYS A 279 7.27 -25.14 1.84
C LYS A 279 6.03 -25.63 2.60
N ARG A 280 5.14 -24.78 3.09
CA ARG A 280 3.95 -25.21 3.84
C ARG A 280 2.66 -24.69 3.19
N ARG A 281 1.91 -25.55 2.52
CA ARG A 281 0.56 -25.30 1.99
C ARG A 281 -0.38 -24.72 3.05
N LEU A 282 -0.29 -25.18 4.30
CA LEU A 282 -1.09 -24.69 5.45
C LEU A 282 -1.11 -23.16 5.62
N PHE A 283 0.01 -22.49 5.40
CA PHE A 283 0.03 -21.02 5.50
C PHE A 283 -0.53 -20.34 4.24
N ALA A 284 -0.43 -20.98 3.08
CA ALA A 284 -1.05 -20.47 1.86
C ALA A 284 -2.58 -20.51 1.99
N ASP A 285 -3.14 -21.60 2.51
CA ASP A 285 -4.59 -21.75 2.75
C ASP A 285 -5.07 -20.74 3.82
N ALA A 286 -4.26 -20.50 4.85
CA ALA A 286 -4.57 -19.51 5.88
C ALA A 286 -4.60 -18.07 5.32
N LEU A 287 -3.63 -17.71 4.47
CA LEU A 287 -3.57 -16.41 3.82
C LEU A 287 -4.73 -16.23 2.83
N ASP A 288 -5.11 -17.28 2.09
CA ASP A 288 -6.28 -17.26 1.23
C ASP A 288 -7.57 -17.04 2.02
N ALA A 289 -7.72 -17.73 3.17
CA ALA A 289 -8.87 -17.53 4.05
C ALA A 289 -8.94 -16.11 4.62
N ILE A 290 -7.80 -15.56 5.09
CA ILE A 290 -7.70 -14.16 5.55
C ILE A 290 -8.04 -13.22 4.39
N GLY A 291 -7.50 -13.47 3.20
CA GLY A 291 -7.72 -12.67 2.01
C GLY A 291 -9.20 -12.62 1.62
N LYS A 292 -9.89 -13.77 1.61
CA LYS A 292 -11.33 -13.83 1.30
C LYS A 292 -12.15 -12.91 2.20
N VAL A 293 -11.93 -12.93 3.50
CA VAL A 293 -12.63 -12.06 4.46
C VAL A 293 -12.19 -10.60 4.30
N ALA A 294 -10.90 -10.36 4.17
CA ALA A 294 -10.34 -9.03 4.03
C ALA A 294 -10.86 -8.33 2.76
N PHE A 295 -10.82 -8.97 1.60
CA PHE A 295 -11.32 -8.43 0.33
C PHE A 295 -12.85 -8.40 0.22
N ALA A 296 -13.57 -9.20 1.03
CA ALA A 296 -15.02 -9.13 1.07
C ALA A 296 -15.55 -7.94 1.88
N LEU A 297 -14.88 -7.55 2.96
CA LEU A 297 -15.40 -6.58 3.92
C LEU A 297 -14.44 -5.44 4.24
N PHE A 298 -13.26 -5.76 4.80
CA PHE A 298 -12.39 -4.76 5.42
C PHE A 298 -11.67 -3.86 4.42
N ILE A 299 -11.15 -4.42 3.33
CA ILE A 299 -10.42 -3.67 2.31
C ILE A 299 -11.35 -2.76 1.51
N PRO A 300 -12.55 -3.19 1.04
CA PRO A 300 -13.52 -2.29 0.42
C PRO A 300 -13.99 -1.19 1.37
N ALA A 301 -14.21 -1.50 2.66
CA ALA A 301 -14.52 -0.48 3.66
C ALA A 301 -13.40 0.55 3.81
N TYR A 302 -12.14 0.10 3.88
CA TYR A 302 -10.96 0.98 3.92
C TYR A 302 -10.95 1.93 2.72
N PHE A 303 -11.04 1.43 1.49
CA PHE A 303 -11.00 2.27 0.30
C PHE A 303 -12.20 3.21 0.19
N ALA A 304 -13.39 2.79 0.59
CA ALA A 304 -14.55 3.65 0.65
C ALA A 304 -14.37 4.77 1.71
N ILE A 305 -13.81 4.48 2.88
CA ILE A 305 -13.52 5.49 3.90
C ILE A 305 -12.43 6.47 3.42
N VAL A 306 -11.41 5.99 2.69
CA VAL A 306 -10.44 6.87 2.00
C VAL A 306 -11.17 7.81 1.06
N GLY A 307 -12.05 7.28 0.21
CA GLY A 307 -12.84 8.07 -0.72
C GLY A 307 -13.73 9.12 -0.04
N LEU A 308 -14.33 8.79 1.12
CA LEU A 308 -15.11 9.74 1.93
C LEU A 308 -14.29 10.95 2.39
N LYS A 309 -13.00 10.76 2.65
CA LYS A 309 -12.09 11.81 3.11
C LYS A 309 -11.55 12.67 1.96
N LEU A 310 -11.78 12.30 0.70
CA LEU A 310 -11.32 13.04 -0.48
C LEU A 310 -12.32 14.15 -0.83
N ASP A 311 -11.87 15.39 -0.78
CA ASP A 311 -12.61 16.55 -1.33
C ASP A 311 -12.08 16.83 -2.76
N LEU A 312 -12.69 16.19 -3.75
CA LEU A 312 -12.33 16.39 -5.16
C LEU A 312 -12.93 17.64 -5.79
N ILE A 313 -13.78 18.38 -5.06
CA ILE A 313 -14.46 19.57 -5.58
C ILE A 313 -13.67 20.82 -5.24
N ARG A 314 -13.05 20.88 -4.06
CA ARG A 314 -12.33 22.05 -3.59
C ARG A 314 -10.83 21.93 -3.87
N GLY A 315 -10.28 22.91 -4.58
CA GLY A 315 -8.83 23.04 -4.76
C GLY A 315 -8.19 22.12 -5.79
N VAL A 316 -8.96 21.35 -6.57
CA VAL A 316 -8.45 20.45 -7.61
C VAL A 316 -8.20 21.22 -8.89
N SER A 317 -6.92 21.25 -9.32
CA SER A 317 -6.52 21.76 -10.63
C SER A 317 -6.29 20.60 -11.60
N LEU A 318 -7.22 20.39 -12.54
CA LEU A 318 -7.10 19.34 -13.57
C LEU A 318 -5.80 19.46 -14.37
N GLY A 319 -5.38 20.71 -14.69
CA GLY A 319 -4.13 20.96 -15.39
C GLY A 319 -2.90 20.52 -14.58
N MET A 320 -2.90 20.74 -13.27
CA MET A 320 -1.81 20.30 -12.37
C MET A 320 -1.76 18.76 -12.26
N ILE A 321 -2.92 18.11 -12.16
CA ILE A 321 -3.00 16.64 -12.15
C ILE A 321 -2.49 16.06 -13.47
N ALA A 322 -2.96 16.59 -14.61
CA ALA A 322 -2.51 16.12 -15.92
C ALA A 322 -1.00 16.33 -16.12
N ALA A 323 -0.47 17.49 -15.72
CA ALA A 323 0.96 17.77 -15.78
C ALA A 323 1.78 16.82 -14.86
N PHE A 324 1.28 16.56 -13.66
CA PHE A 324 1.93 15.62 -12.74
C PHE A 324 1.94 14.20 -13.32
N ILE A 325 0.80 13.71 -13.81
CA ILE A 325 0.71 12.37 -14.44
C ILE A 325 1.64 12.28 -15.64
N ALA A 326 1.59 13.23 -16.57
CA ALA A 326 2.44 13.24 -17.76
C ALA A 326 3.93 13.29 -17.38
N GLY A 327 4.32 14.20 -16.49
CA GLY A 327 5.70 14.33 -16.03
C GLY A 327 6.23 13.07 -15.37
N THR A 328 5.44 12.49 -14.48
CA THR A 328 5.84 11.25 -13.78
C THR A 328 5.95 10.06 -14.73
N CYS A 329 5.04 9.95 -15.74
CA CYS A 329 5.11 8.92 -16.77
C CYS A 329 6.39 9.06 -17.62
N ILE A 330 6.71 10.27 -18.06
CA ILE A 330 7.92 10.54 -18.84
C ILE A 330 9.18 10.17 -18.04
N ILE A 331 9.28 10.65 -16.80
CA ILE A 331 10.42 10.35 -15.92
C ILE A 331 10.59 8.85 -15.72
N LYS A 332 9.50 8.12 -15.43
CA LYS A 332 9.56 6.67 -15.19
C LYS A 332 9.99 5.93 -16.47
N VAL A 333 9.37 6.20 -17.60
CA VAL A 333 9.69 5.55 -18.88
C VAL A 333 11.16 5.80 -19.27
N LEU A 334 11.65 7.01 -19.16
CA LEU A 334 13.05 7.34 -19.46
C LEU A 334 14.01 6.63 -18.51
N SER A 335 13.72 6.64 -17.21
CA SER A 335 14.56 6.00 -16.20
C SER A 335 14.63 4.48 -16.37
N VAL A 336 13.49 3.84 -16.62
CA VAL A 336 13.45 2.38 -16.85
C VAL A 336 14.08 2.02 -18.20
N SER A 337 13.94 2.86 -19.22
CA SER A 337 14.63 2.66 -20.49
C SER A 337 16.16 2.73 -20.34
N LEU A 338 16.64 3.65 -19.52
CA LEU A 338 18.07 3.73 -19.18
C LEU A 338 18.52 2.48 -18.39
N ALA A 339 17.78 2.12 -17.35
CA ALA A 339 18.06 0.94 -16.52
C ALA A 339 18.07 -0.36 -17.34
N GLY A 340 17.08 -0.52 -18.21
CA GLY A 340 16.95 -1.68 -19.09
C GLY A 340 18.11 -1.81 -20.08
N ARG A 341 18.58 -0.68 -20.64
CA ARG A 341 19.79 -0.67 -21.49
C ARG A 341 21.02 -1.13 -20.71
N CYS A 342 21.20 -0.65 -19.48
CA CYS A 342 22.30 -1.08 -18.62
C CYS A 342 22.18 -2.58 -18.23
N ALA A 343 20.97 -3.10 -18.12
CA ALA A 343 20.69 -4.51 -17.88
C ALA A 343 20.77 -5.39 -19.15
N GLY A 344 21.01 -4.79 -20.34
CA GLY A 344 21.20 -5.50 -21.61
C GLY A 344 19.93 -5.68 -22.46
N PHE A 345 18.79 -5.10 -22.06
CA PHE A 345 17.56 -5.12 -22.84
C PHE A 345 17.64 -4.18 -24.05
N ARG A 346 17.08 -4.58 -25.19
CA ARG A 346 17.07 -3.81 -26.43
C ARG A 346 15.75 -3.95 -27.18
N GLY A 347 15.48 -3.02 -28.09
CA GLY A 347 14.33 -3.09 -28.99
C GLY A 347 12.99 -3.14 -28.25
N LEU A 348 12.10 -4.02 -28.69
CA LEU A 348 10.75 -4.17 -28.14
C LEU A 348 10.71 -4.59 -26.67
N ASP A 349 11.67 -5.43 -26.24
CA ASP A 349 11.74 -5.88 -24.84
C ASP A 349 12.00 -4.69 -23.88
N LEU A 350 12.87 -3.77 -24.30
CA LEU A 350 13.14 -2.54 -23.56
C LEU A 350 11.90 -1.64 -23.48
N LEU A 351 11.20 -1.47 -24.61
CA LEU A 351 9.97 -0.67 -24.66
C LEU A 351 8.87 -1.27 -23.78
N ASN A 352 8.66 -2.58 -23.91
CA ASN A 352 7.67 -3.30 -23.10
C ASN A 352 7.99 -3.19 -21.60
N LEU A 353 9.27 -3.30 -21.22
CA LEU A 353 9.72 -3.14 -19.83
C LEU A 353 9.38 -1.74 -19.32
N ALA A 354 9.72 -0.68 -20.07
CA ALA A 354 9.49 0.71 -19.68
C ALA A 354 7.99 1.05 -19.56
N ILE A 355 7.16 0.56 -20.48
CA ILE A 355 5.71 0.79 -20.45
C ILE A 355 5.07 0.02 -19.29
N THR A 356 5.43 -1.25 -19.12
CA THR A 356 4.79 -2.11 -18.11
C THR A 356 5.10 -1.66 -16.67
N THR A 357 6.34 -1.24 -16.41
CA THR A 357 6.73 -0.70 -15.09
C THR A 357 6.18 0.71 -14.81
N ASN A 358 5.56 1.34 -15.79
CA ASN A 358 4.83 2.60 -15.61
C ASN A 358 3.34 2.37 -15.25
N ALA A 359 2.91 1.13 -15.03
CA ALA A 359 1.57 0.83 -14.57
C ALA A 359 1.39 1.33 -13.13
N ARG A 360 0.47 2.28 -12.96
CA ARG A 360 0.14 2.91 -11.68
C ARG A 360 -1.26 2.50 -11.26
N GLY A 361 -1.46 2.28 -9.98
CA GLY A 361 -2.76 1.94 -9.40
C GLY A 361 -3.57 3.17 -9.05
#